data_95255efe7bba965443db396fca76b57a
#
_entry.id   95255efe7bba965443db396fca76b57a
#
_cell.length_a   1.000
_cell.length_b   1.000
_cell.length_c   1.000
_cell.angle_alpha   90.00
_cell.angle_beta   90.00
_cell.angle_gamma   90.00
#
_symmetry.space_group_name_H-M   'P 1'
#
loop_
_entity.id
_entity.type
_entity.pdbx_description
1 polymer ?
#
loop_
_entity_poly.entity_id
_entity_poly.type
_entity_poly.pdbx_seq_one_letter_code
_entity_poly.pdbx_strand_id
1 'polypeptide(L)'
;IYGSRTPYVLLLNNDTEVDKNFVGEMLAAIKRHKKAFSCSARMICYHDRNKLDDAGNYYSALGWAYARGKGKDIHSFEKEGRIFASCAGAAIYRKKVFEKIGYFDEEHFAYLEDIDVGYRARIFGYENWYVPAALVYHVGSGTSGSRYNQFKTRYSSRNNIYLIYKNMPFLQILLNLPFLILGFGMK
;
A
#
# COMPACT_ATOMS: atom_id res chain seq x y z
N ILE A 1 -4.64 -15.01 5.87
CA ILE A 1 -5.99 -14.47 5.60
C ILE A 1 -7.02 -15.60 5.51
N TYR A 2 -6.77 -16.66 4.76
CA TYR A 2 -7.69 -17.79 4.59
C TYR A 2 -8.18 -18.37 5.91
N GLY A 3 -7.29 -18.67 6.86
CA GLY A 3 -7.62 -19.28 8.14
C GLY A 3 -8.31 -18.36 9.16
N SER A 4 -8.40 -17.06 8.87
CA SER A 4 -9.05 -16.11 9.80
C SER A 4 -10.57 -16.31 9.80
N ARG A 5 -11.16 -16.31 11.02
CA ARG A 5 -12.62 -16.35 11.21
C ARG A 5 -13.24 -14.98 11.43
N THR A 6 -12.41 -13.92 11.44
CA THR A 6 -12.86 -12.54 11.67
C THR A 6 -13.23 -11.83 10.37
N PRO A 7 -14.13 -10.84 10.39
CA PRO A 7 -14.54 -10.10 9.19
C PRO A 7 -13.43 -9.15 8.66
N TYR A 8 -12.44 -8.86 9.49
CA TYR A 8 -11.30 -8.00 9.16
C TYR A 8 -9.99 -8.70 9.48
N VAL A 9 -8.96 -8.42 8.71
CA VAL A 9 -7.59 -8.91 8.92
C VAL A 9 -6.65 -7.72 8.96
N LEU A 10 -5.87 -7.62 10.03
CA LEU A 10 -4.81 -6.64 10.19
C LEU A 10 -3.48 -7.29 9.83
N LEU A 11 -2.77 -6.68 8.90
CA LEU A 11 -1.38 -7.02 8.57
C LEU A 11 -0.47 -5.98 9.22
N LEU A 12 0.57 -6.44 9.86
CA LEU A 12 1.54 -5.60 10.54
C LEU A 12 2.92 -6.24 10.43
N ASN A 13 3.90 -5.47 9.97
CA ASN A 13 5.29 -5.90 9.91
C ASN A 13 5.87 -6.10 11.31
N ASN A 14 6.79 -7.04 11.44
CA ASN A 14 7.47 -7.37 12.69
C ASN A 14 8.54 -6.35 13.11
N ASP A 15 8.87 -5.39 12.25
CA ASP A 15 9.79 -4.27 12.50
C ASP A 15 9.04 -2.95 12.77
N THR A 16 7.93 -3.03 13.51
CA THR A 16 7.08 -1.90 13.86
C THR A 16 6.80 -1.81 15.37
N GLU A 17 6.64 -0.57 15.85
CA GLU A 17 6.06 -0.22 17.14
C GLU A 17 4.74 0.51 16.90
N VAL A 18 3.67 0.17 17.61
CA VAL A 18 2.35 0.76 17.40
C VAL A 18 1.90 1.62 18.57
N ASP A 19 1.16 2.69 18.29
CA ASP A 19 0.46 3.45 19.32
C ASP A 19 -0.62 2.58 20.00
N LYS A 20 -0.90 2.84 21.28
CA LYS A 20 -1.91 2.11 22.05
C LYS A 20 -3.31 2.10 21.44
N ASN A 21 -3.67 3.12 20.67
CA ASN A 21 -4.98 3.25 20.04
C ASN A 21 -5.00 2.69 18.61
N PHE A 22 -3.87 2.26 18.07
CA PHE A 22 -3.68 1.86 16.66
C PHE A 22 -4.77 0.92 16.16
N VAL A 23 -4.99 -0.21 16.84
CA VAL A 23 -5.98 -1.23 16.42
C VAL A 23 -7.39 -0.67 16.45
N GLY A 24 -7.71 0.11 17.49
CA GLY A 24 -9.01 0.77 17.66
C GLY A 24 -9.31 1.74 16.52
N GLU A 25 -8.37 2.60 16.18
CA GLU A 25 -8.48 3.59 15.09
C GLU A 25 -8.65 2.90 13.72
N MET A 26 -7.85 1.87 13.45
CA MET A 26 -7.95 1.11 12.21
C MET A 26 -9.30 0.42 12.07
N LEU A 27 -9.79 -0.20 13.15
CA LEU A 27 -11.10 -0.87 13.17
C LEU A 27 -12.25 0.13 13.03
N ALA A 28 -12.18 1.26 13.71
CA ALA A 28 -13.18 2.33 13.60
C ALA A 28 -13.24 2.88 12.16
N ALA A 29 -12.10 3.13 11.55
CA ALA A 29 -12.01 3.63 10.18
C ALA A 29 -12.64 2.66 9.17
N ILE A 30 -12.25 1.39 9.17
CA ILE A 30 -12.78 0.42 8.19
C ILE A 30 -14.27 0.13 8.38
N LYS A 31 -14.79 0.28 9.61
CA LYS A 31 -16.22 0.20 9.88
C LYS A 31 -16.98 1.43 9.39
N ARG A 32 -16.41 2.63 9.55
CA ARG A 32 -16.97 3.90 9.10
C ARG A 32 -17.08 3.95 7.59
N HIS A 33 -16.04 3.55 6.86
CA HIS A 33 -16.00 3.52 5.41
C HIS A 33 -16.56 2.21 4.86
N LYS A 34 -17.87 2.17 4.58
CA LYS A 34 -18.57 0.94 4.17
C LYS A 34 -18.04 0.32 2.87
N LYS A 35 -17.54 1.16 1.95
CA LYS A 35 -16.91 0.72 0.68
C LYS A 35 -15.41 0.45 0.80
N ALA A 36 -14.80 0.66 1.97
CA ALA A 36 -13.38 0.40 2.15
C ALA A 36 -13.07 -1.10 2.02
N PHE A 37 -12.15 -1.40 1.12
CA PHE A 37 -11.42 -2.68 1.10
C PHE A 37 -10.34 -2.66 2.16
N SER A 38 -9.53 -1.60 2.20
CA SER A 38 -8.43 -1.48 3.14
C SER A 38 -8.33 -0.10 3.75
N CYS A 39 -7.69 -0.04 4.93
CA CYS A 39 -7.23 1.20 5.54
C CYS A 39 -5.73 1.06 5.85
N SER A 40 -4.95 2.09 5.54
CA SER A 40 -3.51 2.19 5.81
C SER A 40 -3.27 3.09 7.00
N ALA A 41 -2.38 2.69 7.88
CA ALA A 41 -1.94 3.51 9.01
C ALA A 41 -1.06 4.69 8.57
N ARG A 42 -0.86 5.65 9.48
CA ARG A 42 0.20 6.65 9.39
C ARG A 42 1.49 6.03 9.89
N MET A 43 2.39 5.73 8.96
CA MET A 43 3.69 5.16 9.28
C MET A 43 4.72 6.29 9.45
N ILE A 44 5.41 6.29 10.58
CA ILE A 44 6.41 7.26 10.98
C ILE A 44 7.76 6.54 11.00
N CYS A 45 8.84 7.20 10.57
CA CYS A 45 10.17 6.65 10.64
C CYS A 45 10.56 6.43 12.12
N TYR A 46 10.94 5.21 12.46
CA TYR A 46 11.31 4.87 13.85
C TYR A 46 12.50 5.67 14.35
N HIS A 47 13.54 5.81 13.51
CA HIS A 47 14.78 6.49 13.86
C HIS A 47 14.73 8.02 13.71
N ASP A 48 13.72 8.56 13.06
CA ASP A 48 13.47 10.00 12.93
C ASP A 48 11.97 10.26 13.02
N ARG A 49 11.46 10.34 14.23
CA ARG A 49 10.03 10.46 14.52
C ARG A 49 9.39 11.78 14.06
N ASN A 50 10.19 12.68 13.49
CA ASN A 50 9.69 13.91 12.83
C ASN A 50 9.37 13.68 11.34
N LYS A 51 9.62 12.47 10.80
CA LYS A 51 9.42 12.15 9.39
C LYS A 51 8.45 11.00 9.17
N LEU A 52 7.63 11.15 8.15
CA LEU A 52 6.76 10.10 7.67
C LEU A 52 7.56 9.05 6.88
N ASP A 53 7.21 7.79 7.08
CA ASP A 53 7.65 6.68 6.22
C ASP A 53 6.61 6.38 5.14
N ASP A 54 5.32 6.36 5.50
CA ASP A 54 4.22 6.16 4.55
C ASP A 54 2.93 6.84 5.04
N ALA A 55 2.22 7.49 4.12
CA ALA A 55 0.89 8.05 4.33
C ALA A 55 -0.09 7.55 3.25
N GLY A 56 0.08 6.30 2.82
CA GLY A 56 -0.67 5.64 1.76
C GLY A 56 0.06 5.62 0.42
N ASN A 57 -0.19 4.59 -0.35
CA ASN A 57 0.45 4.39 -1.65
C ASN A 57 -0.36 5.03 -2.78
N TYR A 58 0.36 5.54 -3.78
CA TYR A 58 -0.18 6.07 -5.02
C TYR A 58 0.45 5.39 -6.23
N TYR A 59 -0.24 5.48 -7.36
CA TYR A 59 0.21 4.94 -8.63
C TYR A 59 0.18 6.02 -9.71
N SER A 60 1.29 6.21 -10.39
CA SER A 60 1.44 7.27 -11.39
C SER A 60 1.10 6.80 -12.81
N ALA A 61 0.83 7.74 -13.73
CA ALA A 61 0.66 7.45 -15.14
C ALA A 61 1.93 6.86 -15.80
N LEU A 62 3.10 7.05 -15.17
CA LEU A 62 4.37 6.45 -15.58
C LEU A 62 4.45 4.94 -15.28
N GLY A 63 3.43 4.35 -14.66
CA GLY A 63 3.43 2.94 -14.27
C GLY A 63 4.19 2.65 -12.99
N TRP A 64 4.38 3.63 -12.11
CA TRP A 64 5.13 3.47 -10.87
C TRP A 64 4.26 3.69 -9.64
N ALA A 65 4.40 2.80 -8.66
CA ALA A 65 3.90 3.00 -7.33
C ALA A 65 4.89 3.83 -6.49
N TYR A 66 4.36 4.65 -5.60
CA TYR A 66 5.18 5.42 -4.65
C TYR A 66 4.43 5.64 -3.33
N ALA A 67 5.21 5.66 -2.24
CA ALA A 67 4.72 5.97 -0.91
C ALA A 67 4.51 7.50 -0.78
N ARG A 68 3.29 7.93 -0.51
CA ARG A 68 2.98 9.33 -0.25
C ARG A 68 3.60 9.76 1.08
N GLY A 69 4.23 10.91 1.07
CA GLY A 69 4.75 11.54 2.27
C GLY A 69 6.09 10.99 2.76
N LYS A 70 6.68 10.00 2.12
CA LYS A 70 7.97 9.43 2.54
C LYS A 70 9.04 10.51 2.69
N GLY A 71 9.62 10.62 3.90
CA GLY A 71 10.62 11.62 4.28
C GLY A 71 10.06 13.04 4.50
N LYS A 72 8.75 13.27 4.35
CA LYS A 72 8.10 14.54 4.68
C LYS A 72 7.95 14.69 6.20
N ASP A 73 7.76 15.95 6.62
CA ASP A 73 7.47 16.28 8.00
C ASP A 73 6.24 15.54 8.54
N ILE A 74 6.28 15.16 9.82
CA ILE A 74 5.21 14.41 10.49
C ILE A 74 3.85 15.12 10.46
N HIS A 75 3.83 16.45 10.42
CA HIS A 75 2.59 17.23 10.34
C HIS A 75 2.02 17.33 8.92
N SER A 76 2.70 16.71 7.94
CA SER A 76 2.13 16.53 6.61
C SER A 76 1.06 15.43 6.64
N PHE A 77 0.03 15.58 5.81
CA PHE A 77 -1.03 14.57 5.64
C PHE A 77 -1.79 14.21 6.93
N GLU A 78 -2.23 15.21 7.69
CA GLU A 78 -3.03 14.99 8.92
C GLU A 78 -4.50 14.67 8.66
N LYS A 79 -4.97 14.77 7.42
CA LYS A 79 -6.37 14.50 7.05
C LYS A 79 -6.52 13.09 6.51
N GLU A 80 -7.56 12.42 7.02
CA GLU A 80 -8.04 11.15 6.47
C GLU A 80 -8.46 11.32 5.00
N GLY A 81 -8.18 10.32 4.15
CA GLY A 81 -8.49 10.45 2.74
C GLY A 81 -8.31 9.15 1.96
N ARG A 82 -8.87 9.14 0.75
CA ARG A 82 -8.70 8.03 -0.17
C ARG A 82 -7.27 7.99 -0.71
N ILE A 83 -6.77 6.77 -0.83
CA ILE A 83 -5.46 6.45 -1.40
C ILE A 83 -5.61 5.42 -2.51
N PHE A 84 -4.55 5.21 -3.28
CA PHE A 84 -4.60 4.20 -4.33
C PHE A 84 -4.57 2.78 -3.75
N ALA A 85 -3.65 2.51 -2.84
CA ALA A 85 -3.53 1.24 -2.12
C ALA A 85 -2.97 1.46 -0.72
N SER A 86 -3.24 0.54 0.20
CA SER A 86 -2.67 0.55 1.55
C SER A 86 -1.34 -0.17 1.57
N CYS A 87 -0.36 0.34 2.34
CA CYS A 87 0.88 -0.37 2.62
C CYS A 87 0.60 -1.56 3.54
N ALA A 88 0.84 -2.78 3.08
CA ALA A 88 0.58 -4.00 3.85
C ALA A 88 1.42 -4.12 5.12
N GLY A 89 2.47 -3.30 5.25
CA GLY A 89 3.27 -3.20 6.48
C GLY A 89 2.50 -2.72 7.71
N ALA A 90 1.37 -2.00 7.52
CA ALA A 90 0.46 -1.60 8.60
C ALA A 90 -0.93 -1.27 8.03
N ALA A 91 -1.72 -2.30 7.73
CA ALA A 91 -3.02 -2.13 7.09
C ALA A 91 -4.07 -3.10 7.59
N ILE A 92 -5.32 -2.63 7.67
CA ILE A 92 -6.48 -3.48 7.92
C ILE A 92 -7.27 -3.68 6.64
N TYR A 93 -7.76 -4.91 6.44
CA TYR A 93 -8.47 -5.32 5.24
C TYR A 93 -9.83 -5.92 5.59
N ARG A 94 -10.84 -5.65 4.76
CA ARG A 94 -12.15 -6.31 4.82
C ARG A 94 -12.07 -7.66 4.12
N LYS A 95 -12.09 -8.76 4.89
CA LYS A 95 -11.88 -10.13 4.39
C LYS A 95 -12.82 -10.50 3.23
N LYS A 96 -14.11 -10.19 3.35
CA LYS A 96 -15.11 -10.50 2.33
C LYS A 96 -14.79 -9.93 0.94
N VAL A 97 -13.99 -8.87 0.86
CA VAL A 97 -13.61 -8.29 -0.43
C VAL A 97 -12.58 -9.16 -1.13
N PHE A 98 -11.64 -9.77 -0.40
CA PHE A 98 -10.69 -10.73 -0.98
C PHE A 98 -11.38 -11.90 -1.69
N GLU A 99 -12.52 -12.36 -1.19
CA GLU A 99 -13.30 -13.43 -1.84
C GLU A 99 -13.78 -13.05 -3.25
N LYS A 100 -13.92 -11.75 -3.53
CA LYS A 100 -14.33 -11.21 -4.83
C LYS A 100 -13.17 -10.86 -5.74
N ILE A 101 -12.13 -10.25 -5.18
CA ILE A 101 -11.01 -9.72 -5.97
C ILE A 101 -9.82 -10.68 -6.04
N GLY A 102 -9.84 -11.77 -5.31
CA GLY A 102 -8.72 -12.68 -5.08
C GLY A 102 -7.78 -12.18 -4.00
N TYR A 103 -6.94 -13.08 -3.51
CA TYR A 103 -5.96 -12.81 -2.44
C TYR A 103 -4.67 -12.20 -2.97
N PHE A 104 -3.65 -12.08 -2.11
CA PHE A 104 -2.30 -11.68 -2.52
C PHE A 104 -1.77 -12.69 -3.53
N ASP A 105 -1.21 -12.18 -4.61
CA ASP A 105 -0.67 -13.00 -5.70
C ASP A 105 0.77 -13.41 -5.37
N GLU A 106 0.99 -14.70 -5.25
CA GLU A 106 2.28 -15.29 -4.88
C GLU A 106 3.38 -15.02 -5.93
N GLU A 107 2.99 -14.77 -7.19
CA GLU A 107 3.92 -14.41 -8.25
C GLU A 107 4.64 -13.08 -7.99
N HIS A 108 4.06 -12.19 -7.19
CA HIS A 108 4.78 -10.98 -6.75
C HIS A 108 5.98 -11.32 -5.87
N PHE A 109 5.89 -12.36 -5.07
CA PHE A 109 6.86 -12.78 -4.05
C PHE A 109 7.15 -11.68 -3.02
N ALA A 110 7.63 -10.51 -3.45
CA ALA A 110 7.91 -9.35 -2.62
C ALA A 110 7.78 -8.06 -3.44
N TYR A 111 7.28 -7.00 -2.81
CA TYR A 111 7.03 -5.65 -3.36
C TYR A 111 5.90 -5.59 -4.37
N LEU A 112 5.04 -4.60 -4.20
CA LEU A 112 3.87 -4.26 -5.01
C LEU A 112 2.71 -5.27 -4.94
N GLU A 113 2.78 -6.32 -4.13
CA GLU A 113 1.66 -7.22 -3.86
C GLU A 113 0.48 -6.49 -3.19
N ASP A 114 0.78 -5.48 -2.37
CA ASP A 114 -0.20 -4.61 -1.73
C ASP A 114 -0.82 -3.60 -2.72
N ILE A 115 -0.02 -3.11 -3.65
CA ILE A 115 -0.52 -2.28 -4.75
C ILE A 115 -1.43 -3.09 -5.65
N ASP A 116 -1.08 -4.35 -5.96
CA ASP A 116 -1.88 -5.26 -6.78
C ASP A 116 -3.29 -5.47 -6.20
N VAL A 117 -3.39 -5.86 -4.92
CA VAL A 117 -4.71 -6.07 -4.29
C VAL A 117 -5.50 -4.76 -4.17
N GLY A 118 -4.81 -3.65 -3.88
CA GLY A 118 -5.43 -2.32 -3.82
C GLY A 118 -5.97 -1.87 -5.17
N TYR A 119 -5.25 -2.16 -6.27
CA TYR A 119 -5.67 -1.87 -7.64
C TYR A 119 -6.91 -2.70 -8.02
N ARG A 120 -6.85 -4.03 -7.80
CA ARG A 120 -8.00 -4.91 -8.05
C ARG A 120 -9.24 -4.46 -7.29
N ALA A 121 -9.09 -4.10 -6.02
CA ALA A 121 -10.20 -3.57 -5.23
C ALA A 121 -10.83 -2.33 -5.88
N ARG A 122 -10.03 -1.40 -6.40
CA ARG A 122 -10.52 -0.20 -7.09
C ARG A 122 -11.25 -0.54 -8.39
N ILE A 123 -10.76 -1.50 -9.18
CA ILE A 123 -11.46 -1.98 -10.39
C ILE A 123 -12.85 -2.50 -10.04
N PHE A 124 -12.99 -3.18 -8.89
CA PHE A 124 -14.26 -3.68 -8.38
C PHE A 124 -15.12 -2.62 -7.65
N GLY A 125 -14.71 -1.35 -7.67
CA GLY A 125 -15.46 -0.24 -7.09
C GLY A 125 -15.31 -0.08 -5.57
N TYR A 126 -14.33 -0.75 -4.97
CA TYR A 126 -13.97 -0.54 -3.56
C TYR A 126 -12.97 0.60 -3.40
N GLU A 127 -12.75 1.00 -2.15
CA GLU A 127 -11.91 2.14 -1.79
C GLU A 127 -10.79 1.69 -0.85
N ASN A 128 -9.65 2.38 -0.93
CA ASN A 128 -8.56 2.27 0.04
C ASN A 128 -8.44 3.62 0.76
N TRP A 129 -8.24 3.61 2.07
CA TRP A 129 -8.25 4.80 2.90
C TRP A 129 -6.98 4.92 3.73
N TYR A 130 -6.53 6.15 3.92
CA TYR A 130 -5.46 6.51 4.85
C TYR A 130 -6.05 7.02 6.15
N VAL A 131 -5.54 6.53 7.30
CA VAL A 131 -6.03 6.80 8.64
C VAL A 131 -4.93 7.48 9.46
N PRO A 132 -4.89 8.81 9.52
CA PRO A 132 -3.81 9.54 10.19
C PRO A 132 -3.80 9.35 11.71
N ALA A 133 -4.92 8.98 12.33
CA ALA A 133 -5.02 8.70 13.76
C ALA A 133 -4.39 7.36 14.17
N ALA A 134 -4.23 6.43 13.23
CA ALA A 134 -3.61 5.13 13.48
C ALA A 134 -2.08 5.24 13.29
N LEU A 135 -1.34 5.41 14.38
CA LEU A 135 0.10 5.68 14.36
C LEU A 135 0.90 4.38 14.47
N VAL A 136 1.91 4.26 13.61
CA VAL A 136 2.88 3.16 13.60
C VAL A 136 4.27 3.70 13.36
N TYR A 137 5.23 3.31 14.18
CA TYR A 137 6.64 3.63 14.01
C TYR A 137 7.33 2.45 13.35
N HIS A 138 7.91 2.67 12.17
CA HIS A 138 8.48 1.63 11.33
C HIS A 138 10.00 1.79 11.23
N VAL A 139 10.73 0.73 11.56
CA VAL A 139 12.20 0.73 11.50
C VAL A 139 12.67 0.89 10.05
N GLY A 140 11.99 0.25 9.14
CA GLY A 140 12.26 0.35 7.71
C GLY A 140 13.57 -0.32 7.29
N SER A 141 13.51 -1.13 6.25
CA SER A 141 14.68 -1.84 5.71
C SER A 141 15.39 -2.78 6.71
N GLY A 142 14.79 -3.06 7.87
CA GLY A 142 15.37 -3.96 8.87
C GLY A 142 15.67 -5.35 8.31
N THR A 143 14.79 -5.87 7.48
CA THR A 143 14.93 -7.22 6.88
C THR A 143 15.67 -7.20 5.54
N SER A 144 15.57 -6.14 4.75
CA SER A 144 16.07 -6.10 3.37
C SER A 144 17.36 -5.29 3.19
N GLY A 145 17.95 -4.78 4.28
CA GLY A 145 19.21 -4.04 4.25
C GLY A 145 19.08 -2.67 3.56
N SER A 146 20.11 -2.26 2.82
CA SER A 146 20.21 -0.93 2.22
C SER A 146 19.03 -0.58 1.30
N ARG A 147 18.72 0.72 1.22
CA ARG A 147 17.70 1.29 0.34
C ARG A 147 17.87 0.90 -1.14
N TYR A 148 19.11 0.69 -1.55
CA TYR A 148 19.52 0.31 -2.90
C TYR A 148 20.17 -1.06 -2.86
N ASN A 149 19.40 -2.13 -3.08
CA ASN A 149 19.95 -3.45 -3.27
C ASN A 149 19.33 -4.09 -4.53
N GLN A 150 20.07 -5.02 -5.14
CA GLN A 150 19.67 -5.68 -6.38
C GLN A 150 18.34 -6.41 -6.24
N PHE A 151 18.07 -6.99 -5.07
CA PHE A 151 16.81 -7.69 -4.80
C PHE A 151 15.61 -6.74 -4.92
N LYS A 152 15.65 -5.58 -4.23
CA LYS A 152 14.57 -4.58 -4.31
C LYS A 152 14.37 -4.07 -5.73
N THR A 153 15.46 -3.73 -6.41
CA THR A 153 15.42 -3.20 -7.78
C THR A 153 14.82 -4.23 -8.74
N ARG A 154 15.29 -5.48 -8.67
CA ARG A 154 14.81 -6.57 -9.53
C ARG A 154 13.32 -6.81 -9.35
N TYR A 155 12.86 -7.05 -8.12
CA TYR A 155 11.46 -7.38 -7.87
C TYR A 155 10.53 -6.19 -8.11
N SER A 156 10.87 -4.98 -7.67
CA SER A 156 10.02 -3.83 -7.92
C SER A 156 9.93 -3.46 -9.40
N SER A 157 11.00 -3.63 -10.19
CA SER A 157 10.95 -3.38 -11.64
C SER A 157 10.10 -4.44 -12.36
N ARG A 158 10.33 -5.74 -12.08
CA ARG A 158 9.53 -6.84 -12.61
C ARG A 158 8.05 -6.67 -12.26
N ASN A 159 7.78 -6.43 -10.98
CA ASN A 159 6.41 -6.36 -10.48
C ASN A 159 5.65 -5.12 -10.96
N ASN A 160 6.32 -4.01 -11.27
CA ASN A 160 5.67 -2.87 -11.94
C ASN A 160 5.15 -3.25 -13.33
N ILE A 161 5.94 -3.98 -14.13
CA ILE A 161 5.51 -4.47 -15.45
C ILE A 161 4.35 -5.45 -15.28
N TYR A 162 4.49 -6.40 -14.35
CA TYR A 162 3.47 -7.39 -14.06
C TYR A 162 2.15 -6.75 -13.60
N LEU A 163 2.21 -5.72 -12.78
CA LEU A 163 1.06 -4.98 -12.29
C LEU A 163 0.30 -4.28 -13.43
N ILE A 164 1.02 -3.68 -14.40
CA ILE A 164 0.41 -3.08 -15.59
C ILE A 164 -0.29 -4.16 -16.43
N TYR A 165 0.43 -5.23 -16.76
CA TYR A 165 -0.10 -6.33 -17.55
C TYR A 165 -1.36 -6.95 -16.92
N LYS A 166 -1.35 -7.16 -15.61
CA LYS A 166 -2.41 -7.84 -14.88
C LYS A 166 -3.65 -6.96 -14.64
N ASN A 167 -3.44 -5.68 -14.30
CA ASN A 167 -4.50 -4.86 -13.72
C ASN A 167 -4.91 -3.66 -14.59
N MET A 168 -4.02 -3.13 -15.44
CA MET A 168 -4.36 -1.93 -16.18
C MET A 168 -5.29 -2.25 -17.38
N PRO A 169 -6.48 -1.65 -17.45
CA PRO A 169 -7.37 -1.85 -18.60
C PRO A 169 -6.67 -1.48 -19.91
N PHE A 170 -6.93 -2.24 -20.98
CA PHE A 170 -6.28 -2.06 -22.28
C PHE A 170 -6.38 -0.62 -22.80
N LEU A 171 -7.55 -0.02 -22.73
CA LEU A 171 -7.73 1.38 -23.16
C LEU A 171 -6.86 2.34 -22.33
N GLN A 172 -6.70 2.09 -21.03
CA GLN A 172 -5.83 2.89 -20.18
C GLN A 172 -4.36 2.70 -20.53
N ILE A 173 -3.95 1.48 -20.92
CA ILE A 173 -2.59 1.23 -21.43
C ILE A 173 -2.33 2.09 -22.66
N LEU A 174 -3.24 2.10 -23.63
CA LEU A 174 -3.11 2.91 -24.84
C LEU A 174 -3.01 4.41 -24.53
N LEU A 175 -3.88 4.93 -23.68
CA LEU A 175 -3.87 6.34 -23.28
C LEU A 175 -2.61 6.74 -22.51
N ASN A 176 -2.07 5.82 -21.70
CA ASN A 176 -0.87 6.05 -20.91
C ASN A 176 0.43 5.65 -21.64
N LEU A 177 0.37 5.10 -22.83
CA LEU A 177 1.54 4.54 -23.53
C LEU A 177 2.73 5.50 -23.61
N PRO A 178 2.58 6.80 -23.95
CA PRO A 178 3.70 7.73 -23.97
C PRO A 178 4.36 7.88 -22.58
N PHE A 179 3.55 7.94 -21.53
CA PHE A 179 4.03 8.05 -20.14
C PHE A 179 4.70 6.76 -19.67
N LEU A 180 4.17 5.59 -20.05
CA LEU A 180 4.75 4.30 -19.72
C LEU A 180 6.12 4.13 -20.38
N ILE A 181 6.26 4.49 -21.67
CA ILE A 181 7.54 4.46 -22.39
C ILE A 181 8.55 5.37 -21.68
N LEU A 182 8.16 6.61 -21.36
CA LEU A 182 9.01 7.53 -20.60
C LEU A 182 9.42 6.95 -19.25
N GLY A 183 8.44 6.41 -18.51
CA GLY A 183 8.67 5.84 -17.18
C GLY A 183 9.66 4.66 -17.19
N PHE A 184 9.59 3.78 -18.17
CA PHE A 184 10.53 2.67 -18.31
C PHE A 184 11.88 3.08 -18.87
N GLY A 185 11.94 4.11 -19.72
CA GLY A 185 13.19 4.63 -20.25
C GLY A 185 14.04 5.40 -19.22
N MET A 186 13.46 5.82 -18.09
CA MET A 186 14.17 6.51 -17.00
C MET A 186 14.67 5.56 -15.89
N LYS A 187 14.44 4.26 -15.98
CA LYS A 187 14.90 3.23 -15.03
C LYS A 187 16.14 2.52 -15.52
#